data_f9f0c09ae2f6d09cace8980fd838e9f9
#
_entry.id   f9f0c09ae2f6d09cace8980fd838e9f9
#
_cell.length_a   1.000
_cell.length_b   1.000
_cell.length_c   1.000
_cell.angle_alpha   90.00
_cell.angle_beta   90.00
_cell.angle_gamma   90.00
#
_symmetry.space_group_name_H-M   'P 1'
#
loop_
_entity.id
_entity.type
_entity.pdbx_description
1 polymer ?
#
loop_
_entity_poly.entity_id
_entity_poly.type
_entity_poly.pdbx_seq_one_letter_code
_entity_poly.pdbx_strand_id
1 'polypeptide(L)'
;MKLTDATRDYYRKLAKNAGYRSRSAYKLLQLDRSYGIFRPRHAVVDLGSAPGGWLQVAKQQVGVDSLVVGIDTKQLEPLKGITILRGSIDDGKIIDTVLKLVGGRADIVLSDLAPNVSGIWDLDHSRQISLTRSALAAAVKILKRRGTSVFKVFEGELLNGLKEELKNHFQRVYINKPKASRQRSSEQYIVCFGFEPDLCL
;
A
#
# COMPACT_ATOMS: atom_id res chain seq x y z
N MET A 1 -25.05 -17.24 11.76
CA MET A 1 -23.99 -16.63 10.90
C MET A 1 -23.57 -15.31 11.55
N LYS A 2 -22.31 -15.16 11.96
CA LYS A 2 -21.87 -13.94 12.67
C LYS A 2 -21.76 -12.78 11.66
N LEU A 3 -22.16 -11.57 12.03
CA LEU A 3 -22.10 -10.36 11.19
C LEU A 3 -20.73 -10.13 10.52
N THR A 4 -19.64 -10.58 11.16
CA THR A 4 -18.25 -10.51 10.66
C THR A 4 -17.98 -11.41 9.44
N ASP A 5 -18.64 -12.55 9.35
CA ASP A 5 -18.50 -13.46 8.23
C ASP A 5 -19.31 -12.97 7.02
N ALA A 6 -20.48 -12.36 7.28
CA ALA A 6 -21.31 -11.77 6.24
C ALA A 6 -20.60 -10.61 5.52
N THR A 7 -19.92 -9.73 6.26
CA THR A 7 -19.15 -8.62 5.64
C THR A 7 -17.95 -9.13 4.82
N ARG A 8 -17.27 -10.19 5.31
CA ARG A 8 -16.15 -10.82 4.58
C ARG A 8 -16.63 -11.43 3.26
N ASP A 9 -17.75 -12.13 3.30
CA ASP A 9 -18.33 -12.76 2.12
C ASP A 9 -18.86 -11.73 1.13
N TYR A 10 -19.39 -10.61 1.61
CA TYR A 10 -19.87 -9.51 0.79
C TYR A 10 -18.74 -8.93 -0.09
N TYR A 11 -17.65 -8.43 0.51
CA TYR A 11 -16.54 -7.85 -0.27
C TYR A 11 -15.78 -8.88 -1.10
N ARG A 12 -15.78 -10.15 -0.69
CA ARG A 12 -15.22 -11.24 -1.50
C ARG A 12 -16.06 -11.49 -2.76
N LYS A 13 -17.38 -11.52 -2.62
CA LYS A 13 -18.32 -11.66 -3.76
C LYS A 13 -18.21 -10.45 -4.68
N LEU A 14 -18.20 -9.24 -4.13
CA LEU A 14 -18.03 -8.02 -4.92
C LEU A 14 -16.72 -8.04 -5.72
N ALA A 15 -15.60 -8.41 -5.09
CA ALA A 15 -14.30 -8.48 -5.76
C ALA A 15 -14.33 -9.48 -6.91
N LYS A 16 -14.89 -10.68 -6.68
CA LYS A 16 -15.04 -11.70 -7.72
C LYS A 16 -15.89 -11.19 -8.89
N ASN A 17 -17.03 -10.57 -8.60
CA ASN A 17 -17.93 -10.06 -9.64
C ASN A 17 -17.33 -8.90 -10.44
N ALA A 18 -16.51 -8.07 -9.80
CA ALA A 18 -15.81 -6.96 -10.43
C ALA A 18 -14.47 -7.35 -11.08
N GLY A 19 -14.08 -8.65 -11.05
CA GLY A 19 -12.84 -9.15 -11.63
C GLY A 19 -11.56 -8.78 -10.86
N TYR A 20 -11.68 -8.35 -9.59
CA TYR A 20 -10.52 -8.11 -8.74
C TYR A 20 -9.92 -9.41 -8.20
N ARG A 21 -8.61 -9.50 -8.19
CA ARG A 21 -7.86 -10.65 -7.65
C ARG A 21 -7.99 -10.82 -6.14
N SER A 22 -8.34 -9.75 -5.43
CA SER A 22 -8.52 -9.79 -3.98
C SER A 22 -9.57 -8.80 -3.50
N ARG A 23 -10.19 -9.11 -2.37
CA ARG A 23 -11.12 -8.17 -1.70
C ARG A 23 -10.42 -6.92 -1.15
N SER A 24 -9.05 -6.96 -1.01
CA SER A 24 -8.28 -5.79 -0.56
C SER A 24 -8.39 -4.62 -1.55
N ALA A 25 -8.74 -4.87 -2.82
CA ALA A 25 -9.06 -3.83 -3.79
C ALA A 25 -10.09 -2.81 -3.25
N TYR A 26 -11.13 -3.29 -2.55
CA TYR A 26 -12.14 -2.41 -1.97
C TYR A 26 -11.64 -1.53 -0.82
N LYS A 27 -10.58 -1.95 -0.12
CA LYS A 27 -9.94 -1.11 0.90
C LYS A 27 -9.29 0.11 0.23
N LEU A 28 -8.51 -0.13 -0.83
CA LEU A 28 -7.87 0.94 -1.58
C LEU A 28 -8.88 1.87 -2.26
N LEU A 29 -9.95 1.32 -2.86
CA LEU A 29 -11.05 2.12 -3.43
C LEU A 29 -11.72 3.01 -2.37
N GLN A 30 -11.93 2.52 -1.15
CA GLN A 30 -12.53 3.32 -0.07
C GLN A 30 -11.55 4.39 0.45
N LEU A 31 -10.27 4.08 0.55
CA LEU A 31 -9.24 5.06 0.88
C LEU A 31 -9.16 6.16 -0.19
N ASP A 32 -9.15 5.77 -1.45
CA ASP A 32 -9.13 6.74 -2.56
C ASP A 32 -10.37 7.64 -2.56
N ARG A 33 -11.57 7.07 -2.38
CA ARG A 33 -12.81 7.84 -2.25
C ARG A 33 -12.76 8.86 -1.11
N SER A 34 -12.13 8.51 0.01
CA SER A 34 -12.06 9.38 1.20
C SER A 34 -10.99 10.46 1.08
N TYR A 35 -9.90 10.19 0.38
CA TYR A 35 -8.71 11.04 0.41
C TYR A 35 -8.28 11.58 -0.96
N GLY A 36 -8.80 11.07 -2.08
CA GLY A 36 -8.41 11.49 -3.42
C GLY A 36 -6.93 11.19 -3.71
N ILE A 37 -6.53 9.93 -3.53
CA ILE A 37 -5.14 9.48 -3.62
C ILE A 37 -4.66 9.54 -5.07
N PHE A 38 -5.48 9.05 -5.99
CA PHE A 38 -5.10 8.92 -7.39
C PHE A 38 -5.48 10.13 -8.23
N ARG A 39 -4.66 10.42 -9.23
CA ARG A 39 -4.97 11.35 -10.33
C ARG A 39 -4.55 10.73 -11.66
N PRO A 40 -5.20 11.09 -12.78
CA PRO A 40 -4.75 10.62 -14.09
C PRO A 40 -3.26 10.89 -14.32
N ARG A 41 -2.60 9.95 -14.97
CA ARG A 41 -1.16 9.98 -15.32
C ARG A 41 -0.19 9.91 -14.15
N HIS A 42 -0.63 9.66 -12.91
CA HIS A 42 0.29 9.37 -11.81
C HIS A 42 1.05 8.07 -12.07
N ALA A 43 2.36 8.08 -11.78
CA ALA A 43 3.17 6.89 -11.68
C ALA A 43 2.99 6.26 -10.29
N VAL A 44 2.66 4.98 -10.23
CA VAL A 44 2.33 4.26 -8.99
C VAL A 44 3.25 3.06 -8.80
N VAL A 45 3.74 2.89 -7.58
CA VAL A 45 4.49 1.70 -7.15
C VAL A 45 3.75 1.03 -6.00
N ASP A 46 3.52 -0.29 -6.11
CA ASP A 46 2.83 -1.11 -5.10
C ASP A 46 3.81 -2.12 -4.50
N LEU A 47 4.12 -1.94 -3.22
CA LEU A 47 5.05 -2.76 -2.43
C LEU A 47 4.29 -3.89 -1.73
N GLY A 48 4.66 -5.15 -2.04
CA GLY A 48 3.90 -6.32 -1.60
C GLY A 48 2.62 -6.52 -2.39
N SER A 49 2.75 -6.45 -3.72
CA SER A 49 1.62 -6.33 -4.64
C SER A 49 0.79 -7.60 -4.82
N ALA A 50 1.25 -8.78 -4.35
CA ALA A 50 0.50 -10.03 -4.50
C ALA A 50 -0.84 -10.02 -3.74
N PRO A 51 -1.92 -10.49 -4.35
CA PRO A 51 -2.09 -11.13 -5.68
C PRO A 51 -2.36 -10.15 -6.83
N GLY A 52 -2.30 -8.82 -6.63
CA GLY A 52 -2.46 -7.82 -7.67
C GLY A 52 -3.77 -7.01 -7.61
N GLY A 53 -4.56 -7.14 -6.54
CA GLY A 53 -5.82 -6.40 -6.39
C GLY A 53 -5.62 -4.88 -6.31
N TRP A 54 -4.57 -4.43 -5.63
CA TRP A 54 -4.22 -3.00 -5.53
C TRP A 54 -3.65 -2.47 -6.85
N LEU A 55 -2.86 -3.27 -7.56
CA LEU A 55 -2.38 -2.94 -8.90
C LEU A 55 -3.53 -2.70 -9.90
N GLN A 56 -4.58 -3.55 -9.85
CA GLN A 56 -5.76 -3.38 -10.69
C GLN A 56 -6.47 -2.06 -10.39
N VAL A 57 -6.69 -1.74 -9.10
CA VAL A 57 -7.29 -0.46 -8.69
C VAL A 57 -6.42 0.70 -9.13
N ALA A 58 -5.13 0.68 -8.84
CA ALA A 58 -4.21 1.75 -9.23
C ALA A 58 -4.30 2.02 -10.73
N LYS A 59 -4.18 0.97 -11.56
CA LYS A 59 -4.25 1.10 -13.03
C LYS A 59 -5.57 1.68 -13.54
N GLN A 60 -6.68 1.29 -12.93
CA GLN A 60 -8.00 1.83 -13.26
C GLN A 60 -8.11 3.32 -12.94
N GLN A 61 -7.58 3.73 -11.78
CA GLN A 61 -7.69 5.12 -11.31
C GLN A 61 -6.76 6.09 -12.04
N VAL A 62 -5.53 5.65 -12.37
CA VAL A 62 -4.55 6.52 -13.03
C VAL A 62 -4.67 6.52 -14.55
N GLY A 63 -5.32 5.53 -15.14
CA GLY A 63 -5.57 5.42 -16.58
C GLY A 63 -4.52 4.61 -17.35
N VAL A 64 -4.80 4.38 -18.64
CA VAL A 64 -4.04 3.43 -19.48
C VAL A 64 -2.62 3.90 -19.81
N ASP A 65 -2.38 5.20 -19.87
CA ASP A 65 -1.08 5.78 -20.22
C ASP A 65 -0.14 5.93 -19.02
N SER A 66 -0.60 5.51 -17.83
CA SER A 66 0.15 5.68 -16.59
C SER A 66 1.07 4.48 -16.32
N LEU A 67 2.18 4.75 -15.65
CA LEU A 67 3.12 3.72 -15.21
C LEU A 67 2.67 3.14 -13.87
N VAL A 68 2.45 1.83 -13.84
CA VAL A 68 2.14 1.10 -12.61
C VAL A 68 3.09 -0.06 -12.48
N VAL A 69 3.82 -0.11 -11.36
CA VAL A 69 4.82 -1.11 -11.06
C VAL A 69 4.47 -1.81 -9.76
N GLY A 70 4.43 -3.14 -9.77
CA GLY A 70 4.27 -3.97 -8.57
C GLY A 70 5.57 -4.66 -8.20
N ILE A 71 5.85 -4.77 -6.91
CA ILE A 71 6.98 -5.53 -6.36
C ILE A 71 6.44 -6.55 -5.37
N ASP A 72 6.86 -7.82 -5.50
CA ASP A 72 6.57 -8.86 -4.51
C ASP A 72 7.62 -9.96 -4.56
N THR A 73 7.88 -10.60 -3.45
CA THR A 73 8.74 -11.80 -3.39
C THR A 73 8.06 -13.01 -4.02
N LYS A 74 6.74 -13.03 -4.03
CA LYS A 74 5.92 -14.05 -4.69
C LYS A 74 5.76 -13.74 -6.17
N GLN A 75 5.66 -14.79 -6.97
CA GLN A 75 5.32 -14.64 -8.37
C GLN A 75 3.84 -14.25 -8.51
N LEU A 76 3.57 -13.25 -9.35
CA LEU A 76 2.22 -12.84 -9.72
C LEU A 76 1.94 -13.17 -11.18
N GLU A 77 0.70 -13.53 -11.46
CA GLU A 77 0.21 -13.62 -12.84
C GLU A 77 0.26 -12.22 -13.50
N PRO A 78 0.63 -12.13 -14.77
CA PRO A 78 0.68 -10.86 -15.48
C PRO A 78 -0.65 -10.07 -15.43
N LEU A 79 -0.55 -8.76 -15.42
CA LEU A 79 -1.66 -7.82 -15.52
C LEU A 79 -1.42 -6.88 -16.71
N LYS A 80 -2.41 -6.69 -17.55
CA LYS A 80 -2.29 -5.85 -18.76
C LYS A 80 -1.91 -4.41 -18.39
N GLY A 81 -0.82 -3.93 -18.99
CA GLY A 81 -0.34 -2.56 -18.81
C GLY A 81 0.25 -2.27 -17.43
N ILE A 82 0.69 -3.30 -16.71
CA ILE A 82 1.32 -3.21 -15.40
C ILE A 82 2.63 -3.98 -15.44
N THR A 83 3.70 -3.39 -14.95
CA THR A 83 5.00 -4.07 -14.80
C THR A 83 5.09 -4.70 -13.42
N ILE A 84 5.48 -5.97 -13.37
CA ILE A 84 5.61 -6.72 -12.10
C ILE A 84 7.07 -7.16 -11.97
N LEU A 85 7.68 -6.81 -10.86
CA LEU A 85 9.02 -7.21 -10.47
C LEU A 85 8.96 -8.23 -9.34
N ARG A 86 9.67 -9.34 -9.48
CA ARG A 86 9.85 -10.29 -8.40
C ARG A 86 11.11 -9.95 -7.61
N GLY A 87 10.97 -9.60 -6.34
CA GLY A 87 12.10 -9.28 -5.46
C GLY A 87 11.66 -8.69 -4.13
N SER A 88 12.63 -8.38 -3.28
CA SER A 88 12.42 -7.71 -2.00
C SER A 88 12.48 -6.20 -2.15
N ILE A 89 11.68 -5.49 -1.39
CA ILE A 89 11.74 -4.02 -1.27
C ILE A 89 13.02 -3.54 -0.59
N ASP A 90 13.73 -4.42 0.10
CA ASP A 90 15.02 -4.13 0.76
C ASP A 90 16.20 -4.27 -0.23
N ASP A 91 15.99 -4.85 -1.42
CA ASP A 91 17.03 -4.99 -2.45
C ASP A 91 17.18 -3.68 -3.25
N GLY A 92 18.33 -3.03 -3.10
CA GLY A 92 18.66 -1.79 -3.82
C GLY A 92 18.57 -1.92 -5.35
N LYS A 93 18.92 -3.08 -5.92
CA LYS A 93 18.80 -3.32 -7.37
C LYS A 93 17.35 -3.32 -7.85
N ILE A 94 16.44 -3.82 -7.03
CA ILE A 94 15.00 -3.76 -7.31
C ILE A 94 14.54 -2.31 -7.30
N ILE A 95 14.94 -1.52 -6.29
CA ILE A 95 14.60 -0.10 -6.20
C ILE A 95 15.13 0.68 -7.40
N ASP A 96 16.39 0.46 -7.80
CA ASP A 96 16.99 1.10 -8.98
C ASP A 96 16.22 0.74 -10.27
N THR A 97 15.77 -0.51 -10.38
CA THR A 97 14.96 -0.96 -11.52
C THR A 97 13.61 -0.26 -11.52
N VAL A 98 12.96 -0.12 -10.36
CA VAL A 98 11.69 0.63 -10.22
C VAL A 98 11.86 2.08 -10.67
N LEU A 99 12.91 2.76 -10.22
CA LEU A 99 13.18 4.16 -10.60
C LEU A 99 13.34 4.31 -12.13
N LYS A 100 14.02 3.37 -12.79
CA LYS A 100 14.12 3.35 -14.25
C LYS A 100 12.74 3.17 -14.92
N LEU A 101 11.94 2.24 -14.42
CA LEU A 101 10.62 1.91 -14.96
C LEU A 101 9.61 3.06 -14.82
N VAL A 102 9.67 3.81 -13.73
CA VAL A 102 8.77 4.96 -13.52
C VAL A 102 9.33 6.28 -14.09
N GLY A 103 10.47 6.24 -14.78
CA GLY A 103 11.08 7.42 -15.39
C GLY A 103 11.67 8.41 -14.36
N GLY A 104 12.19 7.89 -13.25
CA GLY A 104 12.77 8.66 -12.17
C GLY A 104 12.13 8.39 -10.82
N ARG A 105 11.08 9.12 -10.43
CA ARG A 105 10.39 8.94 -9.16
C ARG A 105 8.88 8.84 -9.36
N ALA A 106 8.20 8.09 -8.48
CA ALA A 106 6.77 7.87 -8.53
C ALA A 106 5.97 8.96 -7.80
N ASP A 107 4.74 9.17 -8.24
CA ASP A 107 3.79 10.06 -7.58
C ASP A 107 3.17 9.40 -6.34
N ILE A 108 3.00 8.08 -6.40
CA ILE A 108 2.33 7.31 -5.34
C ILE A 108 3.13 6.04 -5.02
N VAL A 109 3.32 5.75 -3.74
CA VAL A 109 3.79 4.46 -3.23
C VAL A 109 2.72 3.84 -2.34
N LEU A 110 2.32 2.62 -2.65
CA LEU A 110 1.35 1.84 -1.91
C LEU A 110 2.06 0.68 -1.19
N SER A 111 1.55 0.27 -0.03
CA SER A 111 2.03 -0.91 0.68
C SER A 111 0.90 -1.59 1.45
N ASP A 112 0.47 -2.77 0.97
CA ASP A 112 -0.42 -3.68 1.70
C ASP A 112 0.37 -4.86 2.31
N LEU A 113 1.66 -4.66 2.60
CA LEU A 113 2.54 -5.65 3.21
C LEU A 113 2.01 -6.12 4.57
N ALA A 114 2.13 -7.40 4.83
CA ALA A 114 1.78 -8.01 6.10
C ALA A 114 2.80 -9.08 6.49
N PRO A 115 3.17 -9.20 7.77
CA PRO A 115 4.03 -10.28 8.23
C PRO A 115 3.27 -11.62 8.20
N ASN A 116 4.03 -12.70 8.28
CA ASN A 116 3.46 -13.99 8.63
C ASN A 116 2.98 -13.94 10.09
N VAL A 117 1.67 -14.02 10.28
CA VAL A 117 1.02 -13.91 11.58
C VAL A 117 1.32 -15.15 12.42
N SER A 118 1.88 -14.94 13.63
CA SER A 118 2.21 -16.02 14.59
C SER A 118 1.04 -16.35 15.52
N GLY A 119 0.11 -15.43 15.70
CA GLY A 119 -0.97 -15.49 16.68
C GLY A 119 -0.59 -14.87 18.03
N ILE A 120 0.67 -14.45 18.22
CA ILE A 120 1.14 -13.70 19.38
C ILE A 120 1.07 -12.23 19.03
N TRP A 121 0.12 -11.51 19.65
CA TRP A 121 -0.22 -10.14 19.25
C TRP A 121 0.98 -9.18 19.24
N ASP A 122 1.75 -9.11 20.31
CA ASP A 122 2.87 -8.18 20.45
C ASP A 122 3.94 -8.43 19.40
N LEU A 123 4.21 -9.72 19.11
CA LEU A 123 5.16 -10.11 18.08
C LEU A 123 4.66 -9.73 16.67
N ASP A 124 3.40 -9.99 16.38
CA ASP A 124 2.80 -9.69 15.07
C ASP A 124 2.70 -8.18 14.86
N HIS A 125 2.36 -7.41 15.91
CA HIS A 125 2.34 -5.95 15.87
C HIS A 125 3.74 -5.38 15.63
N SER A 126 4.75 -5.82 16.39
CA SER A 126 6.15 -5.39 16.22
C SER A 126 6.68 -5.69 14.81
N ARG A 127 6.40 -6.90 14.28
CA ARG A 127 6.76 -7.29 12.91
C ARG A 127 6.08 -6.41 11.86
N GLN A 128 4.79 -6.08 12.05
CA GLN A 128 4.09 -5.17 11.14
C GLN A 128 4.72 -3.78 11.13
N ILE A 129 5.06 -3.23 12.30
CA ILE A 129 5.72 -1.91 12.40
C ILE A 129 7.08 -1.93 11.69
N SER A 130 7.91 -2.96 11.91
CA SER A 130 9.19 -3.13 11.21
C SER A 130 9.01 -3.19 9.70
N LEU A 131 8.02 -3.95 9.23
CA LEU A 131 7.73 -4.09 7.80
C LEU A 131 7.25 -2.76 7.19
N THR A 132 6.48 -1.98 7.94
CA THR A 132 6.04 -0.65 7.51
C THR A 132 7.22 0.33 7.45
N ARG A 133 8.20 0.24 8.37
CA ARG A 133 9.45 1.01 8.31
C ARG A 133 10.29 0.66 7.07
N SER A 134 10.42 -0.64 6.73
CA SER A 134 11.07 -1.05 5.47
C SER A 134 10.33 -0.46 4.26
N ALA A 135 9.00 -0.49 4.25
CA ALA A 135 8.20 0.13 3.20
C ALA A 135 8.39 1.65 3.14
N LEU A 136 8.50 2.35 4.27
CA LEU A 136 8.82 3.77 4.34
C LEU A 136 10.21 4.06 3.77
N ALA A 137 11.22 3.27 4.15
CA ALA A 137 12.59 3.43 3.64
C ALA A 137 12.66 3.26 2.10
N ALA A 138 11.89 2.31 1.54
CA ALA A 138 11.73 2.17 0.10
C ALA A 138 10.99 3.38 -0.51
N ALA A 139 9.89 3.82 0.12
CA ALA A 139 9.10 4.95 -0.35
C ALA A 139 9.91 6.26 -0.41
N VAL A 140 10.76 6.54 0.57
CA VAL A 140 11.66 7.71 0.60
C VAL A 140 12.58 7.74 -0.63
N LYS A 141 13.05 6.58 -1.09
CA LYS A 141 13.88 6.48 -2.30
C LYS A 141 13.08 6.64 -3.59
N ILE A 142 11.81 6.20 -3.59
CA ILE A 142 10.97 6.08 -4.80
C ILE A 142 10.12 7.33 -5.05
N LEU A 143 9.64 8.02 -4.00
CA LEU A 143 8.68 9.11 -4.12
C LEU A 143 9.28 10.38 -4.71
N LYS A 144 8.47 11.07 -5.52
CA LYS A 144 8.66 12.48 -5.87
C LYS A 144 8.36 13.36 -4.65
N ARG A 145 8.99 14.53 -4.62
CA ARG A 145 8.56 15.61 -3.73
C ARG A 145 7.05 15.86 -3.88
N ARG A 146 6.34 16.05 -2.77
CA ARG A 146 4.87 16.16 -2.67
C ARG A 146 4.11 14.87 -3.02
N GLY A 147 4.80 13.75 -3.18
CA GLY A 147 4.20 12.43 -3.42
C GLY A 147 3.32 11.97 -2.27
N THR A 148 2.58 10.89 -2.54
CA THR A 148 1.60 10.30 -1.61
C THR A 148 2.01 8.87 -1.28
N SER A 149 1.83 8.44 -0.02
CA SER A 149 1.97 7.03 0.35
C SER A 149 0.77 6.51 1.11
N VAL A 150 0.53 5.21 0.95
CA VAL A 150 -0.43 4.46 1.75
C VAL A 150 0.27 3.25 2.34
N PHE A 151 0.24 3.11 3.66
CA PHE A 151 0.86 2.00 4.37
C PHE A 151 -0.18 1.25 5.21
N LYS A 152 -0.19 -0.06 5.11
CA LYS A 152 -0.91 -0.92 6.05
C LYS A 152 -0.18 -0.97 7.38
N VAL A 153 -0.96 -0.90 8.46
CA VAL A 153 -0.47 -1.02 9.84
C VAL A 153 -1.44 -1.87 10.67
N PHE A 154 -0.98 -2.32 11.82
CA PHE A 154 -1.87 -2.86 12.86
C PHE A 154 -2.02 -1.82 13.97
N GLU A 155 -3.24 -1.66 14.48
CA GLU A 155 -3.52 -0.86 15.67
C GLU A 155 -2.75 -1.44 16.85
N GLY A 156 -2.11 -0.62 17.69
CA GLY A 156 -1.34 -1.06 18.85
C GLY A 156 -0.41 0.04 19.36
N GLU A 157 0.33 -0.23 20.42
CA GLU A 157 1.12 0.76 21.18
C GLU A 157 2.19 1.46 20.32
N LEU A 158 2.85 0.73 19.41
CA LEU A 158 3.92 1.29 18.58
C LEU A 158 3.43 2.18 17.43
N LEU A 159 2.10 2.21 17.16
CA LEU A 159 1.55 2.95 16.04
C LEU A 159 1.77 4.47 16.16
N ASN A 160 1.67 5.02 17.37
CA ASN A 160 1.90 6.44 17.60
C ASN A 160 3.34 6.84 17.29
N GLY A 161 4.32 6.04 17.69
CA GLY A 161 5.73 6.27 17.36
C GLY A 161 5.97 6.26 15.84
N LEU A 162 5.41 5.28 15.13
CA LEU A 162 5.49 5.23 13.67
C LEU A 162 4.82 6.45 13.01
N LYS A 163 3.70 6.93 13.55
CA LYS A 163 3.03 8.12 13.04
C LYS A 163 3.91 9.37 13.15
N GLU A 164 4.63 9.54 14.24
CA GLU A 164 5.58 10.65 14.40
C GLU A 164 6.78 10.49 13.43
N GLU A 165 7.32 9.28 13.24
CA GLU A 165 8.34 9.00 12.22
C GLU A 165 7.86 9.43 10.81
N LEU A 166 6.61 9.11 10.45
CA LEU A 166 6.04 9.49 9.16
C LEU A 166 5.88 11.01 8.99
N LYS A 167 5.58 11.76 10.06
CA LYS A 167 5.50 13.23 10.02
C LYS A 167 6.85 13.90 9.73
N ASN A 168 7.97 13.21 9.96
CA ASN A 168 9.30 13.69 9.57
C ASN A 168 9.52 13.65 8.05
N HIS A 169 8.64 12.97 7.30
CA HIS A 169 8.75 12.80 5.86
C HIS A 169 7.53 13.33 5.09
N PHE A 170 6.38 13.53 5.76
CA PHE A 170 5.13 13.91 5.11
C PHE A 170 4.44 15.05 5.83
N GLN A 171 3.92 16.00 5.05
CA GLN A 171 3.21 17.16 5.59
C GLN A 171 1.89 16.79 6.29
N ARG A 172 1.21 15.75 5.83
CA ARG A 172 -0.08 15.30 6.38
C ARG A 172 -0.12 13.78 6.50
N VAL A 173 -0.50 13.28 7.68
CA VAL A 173 -0.56 11.86 8.02
C VAL A 173 -1.91 11.55 8.65
N TYR A 174 -2.70 10.70 8.00
CA TYR A 174 -4.04 10.29 8.43
C TYR A 174 -4.08 8.79 8.69
N ILE A 175 -4.80 8.36 9.72
CA ILE A 175 -5.08 6.95 9.98
C ILE A 175 -6.53 6.68 9.62
N ASN A 176 -6.80 5.58 8.91
CA ASN A 176 -8.14 5.19 8.49
C ASN A 176 -8.32 3.68 8.54
N LYS A 177 -9.51 3.25 8.95
CA LYS A 177 -9.93 1.85 8.90
C LYS A 177 -11.05 1.71 7.88
N PRO A 178 -10.77 1.28 6.65
CA PRO A 178 -11.80 1.11 5.62
C PRO A 178 -12.88 0.11 6.06
N LYS A 179 -14.12 0.35 5.67
CA LYS A 179 -15.26 -0.56 5.96
C LYS A 179 -15.05 -1.97 5.38
N ALA A 180 -14.24 -2.11 4.33
CA ALA A 180 -13.82 -3.39 3.75
C ALA A 180 -12.82 -4.17 4.63
N SER A 181 -12.20 -3.54 5.63
CA SER A 181 -11.46 -4.24 6.69
C SER A 181 -12.44 -4.98 7.61
N ARG A 182 -12.02 -6.13 8.17
CA ARG A 182 -12.85 -6.85 9.14
C ARG A 182 -13.01 -6.01 10.41
N GLN A 183 -14.20 -5.96 10.99
CA GLN A 183 -14.44 -5.21 12.23
C GLN A 183 -13.50 -5.62 13.38
N ARG A 184 -13.23 -6.92 13.52
CA ARG A 184 -12.33 -7.48 14.55
C ARG A 184 -10.85 -7.45 14.17
N SER A 185 -10.48 -7.00 12.96
CA SER A 185 -9.10 -6.89 12.56
C SER A 185 -8.51 -5.61 13.14
N SER A 186 -7.29 -5.69 13.65
CA SER A 186 -6.48 -4.54 14.03
C SER A 186 -5.94 -3.75 12.82
N GLU A 187 -6.19 -4.23 11.61
CA GLU A 187 -5.69 -3.64 10.38
C GLU A 187 -6.26 -2.24 10.15
N GLN A 188 -5.38 -1.30 9.97
CA GLN A 188 -5.62 0.09 9.58
C GLN A 188 -4.68 0.48 8.45
N TYR A 189 -4.89 1.67 7.89
CA TYR A 189 -4.03 2.25 6.86
C TYR A 189 -3.64 3.66 7.24
N ILE A 190 -2.35 3.98 7.03
CA ILE A 190 -1.86 5.34 7.14
C ILE A 190 -1.80 5.90 5.72
N VAL A 191 -2.46 7.05 5.51
CA VAL A 191 -2.44 7.80 4.25
C VAL A 191 -1.62 9.06 4.47
N CYS A 192 -0.53 9.19 3.72
CA CYS A 192 0.47 10.24 3.87
C CYS A 192 0.51 11.10 2.60
N PHE A 193 0.47 12.41 2.76
CA PHE A 193 0.54 13.36 1.65
C PHE A 193 1.67 14.36 1.84
N GLY A 194 2.18 14.84 0.70
CA GLY A 194 3.18 15.89 0.68
C GLY A 194 4.52 15.41 1.17
N PHE A 195 5.06 14.37 0.53
CA PHE A 195 6.41 13.88 0.80
C PHE A 195 7.45 14.97 0.61
N GLU A 196 8.28 15.20 1.61
CA GLU A 196 9.43 16.11 1.58
C GLU A 196 10.67 15.32 2.02
N PRO A 197 11.67 15.16 1.14
CA PRO A 197 12.87 14.38 1.47
C PRO A 197 13.69 15.00 2.60
N ASP A 198 13.56 16.30 2.85
CA ASP A 198 14.41 17.10 3.75
C ASP A 198 13.62 17.73 4.91
N LEU A 199 12.50 17.16 5.35
CA LEU A 199 11.67 17.72 6.43
C LEU A 199 12.39 17.71 7.80
N CYS A 200 13.50 17.00 7.93
CA CYS A 200 14.32 16.84 9.14
C CYS A 200 15.68 17.56 9.11
N LEU A 201 15.77 18.70 8.40
CA LEU A 201 16.93 19.57 8.50
C LEU A 201 16.60 20.83 9.30
#